data_7f760ac54059abf5d3b6efb360ea5e51
#
_entry.id   7f760ac54059abf5d3b6efb360ea5e51
#
_cell.length_a   1.000
_cell.length_b   1.000
_cell.length_c   1.000
_cell.angle_alpha   90.00
_cell.angle_beta   90.00
_cell.angle_gamma   90.00
#
_symmetry.space_group_name_H-M   'P 1'
#
loop_
_entity.id
_entity.type
_entity.pdbx_description
1 polymer ?
#
loop_
_entity_poly.entity_id
_entity_poly.type
_entity_poly.pdbx_seq_one_letter_code
_entity_poly.pdbx_strand_id
1 'polypeptide(L)'
;RAMALVLAAKGAKLALIDLNQEKLDESAQLCIDAGGEGKGYVANIAKEAEVEQVFNNIIADFGQVDVLVNNAGIIRDSMMIKVRDGEITKRMSMAEWQSVIDVNLTGVFLCGREAATKMIEKGNQGVIINISSISKAGNIGQSNYSAAKAGVAAMAVTWAKELARFGIRSAAIAPGFIATEMVASMKPEVLENICKGVPLNRMGEPAEIGKAVAYIVESDYFTGRVIEMDGGLRL
;
A
#
# COMPACT_ATOMS: atom_id res chain seq x y z
N ARG A 1 -6.23 -1.86 -7.45
CA ARG A 1 -7.31 -2.52 -8.20
C ARG A 1 -7.47 -3.98 -7.76
N ALA A 2 -6.50 -4.90 -7.96
CA ALA A 2 -6.67 -6.33 -7.69
C ALA A 2 -7.14 -6.66 -6.26
N MET A 3 -6.60 -5.99 -5.24
CA MET A 3 -7.07 -6.14 -3.84
C MET A 3 -8.55 -5.74 -3.69
N ALA A 4 -8.95 -4.63 -4.32
CA ALA A 4 -10.33 -4.17 -4.30
C ALA A 4 -11.28 -5.21 -4.94
N LEU A 5 -10.90 -5.79 -6.08
CA LEU A 5 -11.70 -6.82 -6.76
C LEU A 5 -11.87 -8.08 -5.91
N VAL A 6 -10.81 -8.53 -5.20
CA VAL A 6 -10.91 -9.68 -4.28
C VAL A 6 -11.91 -9.40 -3.14
N LEU A 7 -11.93 -8.17 -2.59
CA LEU A 7 -12.88 -7.80 -1.56
C LEU A 7 -14.28 -7.57 -2.13
N ALA A 8 -14.41 -6.97 -3.31
CA ALA A 8 -15.69 -6.79 -4.00
C ALA A 8 -16.41 -8.13 -4.25
N ALA A 9 -15.66 -9.16 -4.69
CA ALA A 9 -16.19 -10.51 -4.87
C ALA A 9 -16.71 -11.17 -3.58
N LYS A 10 -16.38 -10.58 -2.41
CA LYS A 10 -16.90 -10.98 -1.09
C LYS A 10 -18.03 -10.05 -0.60
N GLY A 11 -18.54 -9.17 -1.47
CA GLY A 11 -19.63 -8.25 -1.18
C GLY A 11 -19.22 -6.97 -0.45
N ALA A 12 -17.93 -6.61 -0.46
CA ALA A 12 -17.46 -5.38 0.19
C ALA A 12 -17.92 -4.12 -0.55
N LYS A 13 -18.12 -3.04 0.21
CA LYS A 13 -18.32 -1.68 -0.29
C LYS A 13 -16.96 -0.98 -0.33
N LEU A 14 -16.55 -0.52 -1.51
CA LEU A 14 -15.21 -0.03 -1.79
C LEU A 14 -15.19 1.48 -2.00
N ALA A 15 -14.53 2.21 -1.11
CA ALA A 15 -14.12 3.59 -1.32
C ALA A 15 -12.71 3.58 -1.93
N LEU A 16 -12.59 3.96 -3.19
CA LEU A 16 -11.33 3.95 -3.95
C LEU A 16 -10.76 5.35 -4.00
N ILE A 17 -9.52 5.54 -3.53
CA ILE A 17 -8.85 6.85 -3.50
C ILE A 17 -7.66 6.83 -4.47
N ASP A 18 -7.61 7.75 -5.41
CA ASP A 18 -6.50 7.96 -6.35
C ASP A 18 -6.48 9.41 -6.83
N LEU A 19 -5.45 9.82 -7.56
CA LEU A 19 -5.38 11.12 -8.25
C LEU A 19 -6.06 11.10 -9.62
N ASN A 20 -6.29 9.93 -10.21
CA ASN A 20 -6.79 9.76 -11.56
C ASN A 20 -8.26 9.34 -11.56
N GLN A 21 -9.15 10.26 -11.92
CA GLN A 21 -10.60 10.05 -11.96
C GLN A 21 -11.00 8.93 -12.92
N GLU A 22 -10.42 8.86 -14.12
CA GLU A 22 -10.77 7.83 -15.11
C GLU A 22 -10.46 6.42 -14.61
N LYS A 23 -9.27 6.24 -13.96
CA LYS A 23 -8.91 4.96 -13.34
C LYS A 23 -9.77 4.61 -12.13
N LEU A 24 -10.26 5.61 -11.41
CA LEU A 24 -11.22 5.42 -10.31
C LEU A 24 -12.55 4.91 -10.84
N ASP A 25 -13.09 5.54 -11.88
CA ASP A 25 -14.38 5.18 -12.49
C ASP A 25 -14.33 3.75 -13.05
N GLU A 26 -13.26 3.42 -13.80
CA GLU A 26 -13.02 2.07 -14.28
C GLU A 26 -12.95 1.05 -13.13
N SER A 27 -12.19 1.37 -12.08
CA SER A 27 -12.02 0.45 -10.95
C SER A 27 -13.28 0.29 -10.12
N ALA A 28 -14.08 1.35 -9.98
CA ALA A 28 -15.38 1.32 -9.31
C ALA A 28 -16.35 0.40 -10.08
N GLN A 29 -16.42 0.54 -11.40
CA GLN A 29 -17.25 -0.33 -12.24
C GLN A 29 -16.85 -1.79 -12.12
N LEU A 30 -15.54 -2.09 -12.19
CA LEU A 30 -15.05 -3.46 -12.02
C LEU A 30 -15.37 -4.05 -10.64
N CYS A 31 -15.42 -3.24 -9.58
CA CYS A 31 -15.84 -3.70 -8.25
C CYS A 31 -17.34 -4.05 -8.23
N ILE A 32 -18.16 -3.26 -8.90
CA ILE A 32 -19.62 -3.53 -9.05
C ILE A 32 -19.81 -4.83 -9.84
N ASP A 33 -19.12 -5.01 -10.96
CA ASP A 33 -19.18 -6.22 -11.81
C ASP A 33 -18.73 -7.46 -11.05
N ALA A 34 -17.83 -7.30 -10.07
CA ALA A 34 -17.37 -8.37 -9.19
C ALA A 34 -18.34 -8.71 -8.02
N GLY A 35 -19.46 -7.98 -7.89
CA GLY A 35 -20.50 -8.25 -6.89
C GLY A 35 -20.42 -7.39 -5.62
N GLY A 36 -19.56 -6.37 -5.59
CA GLY A 36 -19.48 -5.38 -4.52
C GLY A 36 -20.13 -4.05 -4.88
N GLU A 37 -19.86 -3.03 -4.06
CA GLU A 37 -20.14 -1.64 -4.38
C GLU A 37 -18.79 -0.90 -4.57
N GLY A 38 -18.71 0.04 -5.52
CA GLY A 38 -17.51 0.81 -5.79
C GLY A 38 -17.80 2.30 -5.97
N LYS A 39 -17.04 3.17 -5.28
CA LYS A 39 -17.07 4.61 -5.47
C LYS A 39 -15.67 5.21 -5.45
N GLY A 40 -15.36 6.04 -6.46
CA GLY A 40 -14.08 6.74 -6.59
C GLY A 40 -14.08 8.09 -5.87
N TYR A 41 -12.93 8.44 -5.31
CA TYR A 41 -12.66 9.73 -4.66
C TYR A 41 -11.30 10.24 -5.09
N VAL A 42 -11.26 11.42 -5.71
CA VAL A 42 -9.99 12.06 -6.07
C VAL A 42 -9.43 12.78 -4.86
N ALA A 43 -8.25 12.35 -4.41
CA ALA A 43 -7.51 13.02 -3.33
C ALA A 43 -6.02 12.72 -3.39
N ASN A 44 -5.21 13.72 -3.04
CA ASN A 44 -3.77 13.56 -2.82
C ASN A 44 -3.53 13.20 -1.34
N ILE A 45 -3.17 11.95 -1.07
CA ILE A 45 -2.94 11.47 0.29
C ILE A 45 -1.73 12.13 0.98
N ALA A 46 -0.84 12.81 0.24
CA ALA A 46 0.25 13.59 0.82
C ALA A 46 -0.22 14.95 1.38
N LYS A 47 -1.50 15.30 1.24
CA LYS A 47 -2.09 16.55 1.72
C LYS A 47 -3.13 16.29 2.78
N GLU A 48 -2.84 16.70 4.00
CA GLU A 48 -3.68 16.47 5.18
C GLU A 48 -5.14 16.89 4.98
N ALA A 49 -5.38 18.11 4.53
CA ALA A 49 -6.74 18.61 4.31
C ALA A 49 -7.54 17.81 3.26
N GLU A 50 -6.87 17.29 2.21
CA GLU A 50 -7.52 16.44 1.22
C GLU A 50 -7.87 15.06 1.82
N VAL A 51 -7.00 14.52 2.71
CA VAL A 51 -7.26 13.26 3.42
C VAL A 51 -8.45 13.43 4.38
N GLU A 52 -8.47 14.48 5.21
CA GLU A 52 -9.59 14.76 6.10
C GLU A 52 -10.91 14.89 5.33
N GLN A 53 -10.91 15.65 4.23
CA GLN A 53 -12.11 15.84 3.42
C GLN A 53 -12.60 14.53 2.78
N VAL A 54 -11.69 13.71 2.24
CA VAL A 54 -12.09 12.44 1.59
C VAL A 54 -12.67 11.46 2.60
N PHE A 55 -12.13 11.36 3.82
CA PHE A 55 -12.70 10.48 4.84
C PHE A 55 -14.07 10.98 5.33
N ASN A 56 -14.28 12.30 5.43
CA ASN A 56 -15.60 12.86 5.71
C ASN A 56 -16.63 12.50 4.61
N ASN A 57 -16.23 12.58 3.34
CA ASN A 57 -17.09 12.18 2.22
C ASN A 57 -17.41 10.67 2.25
N ILE A 58 -16.42 9.82 2.55
CA ILE A 58 -16.62 8.38 2.70
C ILE A 58 -17.61 8.06 3.82
N ILE A 59 -17.50 8.74 4.96
CA ILE A 59 -18.46 8.58 6.07
C ILE A 59 -19.87 9.05 5.66
N ALA A 60 -20.00 10.12 4.88
CA ALA A 60 -21.29 10.60 4.40
C ALA A 60 -21.94 9.58 3.44
N ASP A 61 -21.16 8.92 2.59
CA ASP A 61 -21.65 7.97 1.61
C ASP A 61 -21.92 6.56 2.16
N PHE A 62 -21.01 6.04 2.99
CA PHE A 62 -21.03 4.64 3.46
C PHE A 62 -21.38 4.48 4.94
N GLY A 63 -21.39 5.58 5.72
CA GLY A 63 -21.73 5.59 7.14
C GLY A 63 -20.56 5.24 8.08
N GLN A 64 -19.66 4.36 7.67
CA GLN A 64 -18.53 3.90 8.47
C GLN A 64 -17.33 3.48 7.60
N VAL A 65 -16.19 3.22 8.24
CA VAL A 65 -15.00 2.58 7.65
C VAL A 65 -14.65 1.38 8.53
N ASP A 66 -14.54 0.19 7.94
CA ASP A 66 -14.16 -1.05 8.64
C ASP A 66 -12.74 -1.49 8.30
N VAL A 67 -12.30 -1.20 7.07
CA VAL A 67 -11.00 -1.60 6.56
C VAL A 67 -10.34 -0.45 5.83
N LEU A 68 -9.10 -0.15 6.18
CA LEU A 68 -8.22 0.70 5.37
C LEU A 68 -7.10 -0.14 4.77
N VAL A 69 -6.88 -0.03 3.46
CA VAL A 69 -5.69 -0.56 2.79
C VAL A 69 -4.85 0.59 2.26
N ASN A 70 -3.76 0.89 2.93
CA ASN A 70 -2.77 1.88 2.49
C ASN A 70 -1.88 1.28 1.41
N ASN A 71 -2.28 1.45 0.14
CA ASN A 71 -1.59 0.89 -1.02
C ASN A 71 -0.88 1.95 -1.88
N ALA A 72 -1.37 3.18 -1.91
CA ALA A 72 -0.79 4.22 -2.73
C ALA A 72 0.71 4.41 -2.45
N GLY A 73 1.48 4.58 -3.51
CA GLY A 73 2.93 4.75 -3.40
C GLY A 73 3.57 5.08 -4.73
N ILE A 74 4.72 5.72 -4.65
CA ILE A 74 5.55 6.09 -5.80
C ILE A 74 6.97 5.58 -5.61
N ILE A 75 7.69 5.47 -6.71
CA ILE A 75 9.11 5.13 -6.77
C ILE A 75 9.87 6.32 -7.38
N ARG A 76 11.00 6.67 -6.78
CA ARG A 76 11.98 7.64 -7.31
C ARG A 76 13.37 7.12 -7.01
N ASP A 77 13.72 6.01 -7.70
CA ASP A 77 14.97 5.30 -7.48
C ASP A 77 16.17 6.16 -7.93
N SER A 78 17.14 6.25 -7.07
CA SER A 78 18.41 6.93 -7.30
C SER A 78 19.45 6.42 -6.32
N MET A 79 20.68 6.22 -6.81
CA MET A 79 21.79 5.98 -5.88
C MET A 79 21.95 7.17 -4.94
N MET A 80 22.21 6.93 -3.65
CA MET A 80 22.52 8.00 -2.70
C MET A 80 23.65 8.89 -3.24
N ILE A 81 24.71 8.25 -3.74
CA ILE A 81 25.83 8.90 -4.43
C ILE A 81 26.18 8.03 -5.65
N LYS A 82 26.25 8.64 -6.84
CA LYS A 82 26.73 7.99 -8.05
C LYS A 82 28.11 8.53 -8.41
N VAL A 83 29.06 7.60 -8.52
CA VAL A 83 30.43 7.91 -8.94
C VAL A 83 30.68 7.32 -10.32
N ARG A 84 31.37 8.05 -11.18
CA ARG A 84 31.87 7.57 -12.46
C ARG A 84 33.26 8.15 -12.68
N ASP A 85 34.21 7.30 -13.07
CA ASP A 85 35.60 7.67 -13.34
C ASP A 85 36.28 8.43 -12.17
N GLY A 86 35.92 8.06 -10.92
CA GLY A 86 36.43 8.69 -9.69
C GLY A 86 35.72 9.98 -9.28
N GLU A 87 34.79 10.51 -10.09
CA GLU A 87 34.05 11.73 -9.82
C GLU A 87 32.61 11.47 -9.39
N ILE A 88 32.10 12.31 -8.48
CA ILE A 88 30.70 12.28 -8.07
C ILE A 88 29.86 12.90 -9.19
N THR A 89 29.07 12.08 -9.91
CA THR A 89 28.23 12.51 -11.03
C THR A 89 26.79 12.83 -10.63
N LYS A 90 26.28 12.23 -9.52
CA LYS A 90 24.93 12.50 -9.02
C LYS A 90 24.85 12.22 -7.53
N ARG A 91 24.00 12.94 -6.83
CA ARG A 91 23.52 12.66 -5.47
C ARG A 91 22.00 12.57 -5.53
N MET A 92 21.38 11.69 -4.72
CA MET A 92 19.94 11.73 -4.53
C MET A 92 19.53 13.11 -4.04
N SER A 93 18.62 13.76 -4.75
CA SER A 93 18.14 15.09 -4.36
C SER A 93 17.13 15.02 -3.23
N MET A 94 17.00 16.13 -2.46
CA MET A 94 15.93 16.24 -1.47
C MET A 94 14.53 16.13 -2.08
N ALA A 95 14.33 16.55 -3.31
CA ALA A 95 13.06 16.40 -4.03
C ALA A 95 12.75 14.92 -4.32
N GLU A 96 13.73 14.12 -4.76
CA GLU A 96 13.58 12.67 -4.94
C GLU A 96 13.30 11.96 -3.62
N TRP A 97 13.98 12.36 -2.55
CA TRP A 97 13.75 11.84 -1.20
C TRP A 97 12.35 12.20 -0.70
N GLN A 98 12.05 13.49 -0.61
CA GLN A 98 10.84 13.99 0.04
C GLN A 98 9.56 13.56 -0.67
N SER A 99 9.56 13.54 -2.02
CA SER A 99 8.40 13.07 -2.77
C SER A 99 7.98 11.63 -2.42
N VAL A 100 8.95 10.75 -2.15
CA VAL A 100 8.66 9.37 -1.73
C VAL A 100 8.20 9.33 -0.28
N ILE A 101 8.83 10.09 0.62
CA ILE A 101 8.42 10.18 2.03
C ILE A 101 7.01 10.74 2.14
N ASP A 102 6.67 11.80 1.41
CA ASP A 102 5.35 12.44 1.47
C ASP A 102 4.22 11.47 1.11
N VAL A 103 4.39 10.68 0.05
CA VAL A 103 3.34 9.75 -0.39
C VAL A 103 3.41 8.44 0.40
N ASN A 104 4.60 7.79 0.44
CA ASN A 104 4.71 6.41 0.89
C ASN A 104 4.78 6.28 2.42
N LEU A 105 5.03 7.36 3.16
CA LEU A 105 5.13 7.34 4.61
C LEU A 105 4.15 8.31 5.26
N THR A 106 4.26 9.62 4.96
CA THR A 106 3.37 10.65 5.53
C THR A 106 1.92 10.41 5.14
N GLY A 107 1.65 10.13 3.84
CA GLY A 107 0.29 9.84 3.36
C GLY A 107 -0.32 8.60 4.00
N VAL A 108 0.48 7.55 4.22
CA VAL A 108 0.06 6.35 4.95
C VAL A 108 -0.31 6.69 6.39
N PHE A 109 0.49 7.54 7.05
CA PHE A 109 0.19 8.01 8.40
C PHE A 109 -1.11 8.83 8.45
N LEU A 110 -1.30 9.77 7.54
CA LEU A 110 -2.49 10.61 7.48
C LEU A 110 -3.76 9.77 7.27
N CYS A 111 -3.76 8.87 6.28
CA CYS A 111 -4.90 7.97 6.04
C CYS A 111 -5.15 7.02 7.23
N GLY A 112 -4.09 6.47 7.84
CA GLY A 112 -4.22 5.60 9.02
C GLY A 112 -4.83 6.32 10.21
N ARG A 113 -4.39 7.56 10.47
CA ARG A 113 -4.92 8.42 11.51
C ARG A 113 -6.41 8.73 11.29
N GLU A 114 -6.78 9.16 10.08
CA GLU A 114 -8.17 9.49 9.77
C GLU A 114 -9.09 8.26 9.82
N ALA A 115 -8.65 7.12 9.28
CA ALA A 115 -9.44 5.88 9.38
C ALA A 115 -9.67 5.48 10.84
N ALA A 116 -8.62 5.48 11.67
CA ALA A 116 -8.74 5.17 13.11
C ALA A 116 -9.67 6.16 13.81
N THR A 117 -9.56 7.46 13.50
CA THR A 117 -10.45 8.50 14.04
C THR A 117 -11.91 8.18 13.70
N LYS A 118 -12.20 7.90 12.42
CA LYS A 118 -13.58 7.59 11.99
C LYS A 118 -14.12 6.29 12.60
N MET A 119 -13.30 5.24 12.71
CA MET A 119 -13.68 4.01 13.41
C MET A 119 -14.03 4.28 14.87
N ILE A 120 -13.20 5.06 15.60
CA ILE A 120 -13.45 5.42 17.01
C ILE A 120 -14.69 6.29 17.16
N GLU A 121 -14.86 7.33 16.32
CA GLU A 121 -16.04 8.21 16.33
C GLU A 121 -17.35 7.45 16.08
N LYS A 122 -17.32 6.43 15.24
CA LYS A 122 -18.48 5.58 14.93
C LYS A 122 -18.67 4.41 15.90
N GLY A 123 -17.68 4.14 16.76
CA GLY A 123 -17.73 3.04 17.72
C GLY A 123 -17.63 1.66 17.07
N ASN A 124 -17.11 1.58 15.83
CA ASN A 124 -16.91 0.30 15.16
C ASN A 124 -15.47 -0.21 15.27
N GLN A 125 -15.31 -1.51 15.29
CA GLN A 125 -14.04 -2.19 15.16
C GLN A 125 -13.55 -2.13 13.72
N GLY A 126 -12.25 -2.41 13.49
CA GLY A 126 -11.74 -2.41 12.13
C GLY A 126 -10.30 -2.91 11.99
N VAL A 127 -9.76 -2.78 10.79
CA VAL A 127 -8.37 -3.13 10.50
C VAL A 127 -7.70 -2.16 9.54
N ILE A 128 -6.46 -1.77 9.85
CA ILE A 128 -5.60 -0.97 8.99
C ILE A 128 -4.50 -1.86 8.44
N ILE A 129 -4.40 -1.94 7.11
CA ILE A 129 -3.43 -2.77 6.39
C ILE A 129 -2.49 -1.88 5.58
N ASN A 130 -1.21 -1.91 5.90
CA ASN A 130 -0.19 -1.13 5.20
C ASN A 130 0.55 -2.00 4.16
N ILE A 131 0.61 -1.55 2.91
CA ILE A 131 1.41 -2.23 1.88
C ILE A 131 2.85 -1.72 1.98
N SER A 132 3.70 -2.54 2.59
CA SER A 132 5.14 -2.38 2.67
C SER A 132 5.82 -2.91 1.39
N SER A 133 7.00 -3.50 1.50
CA SER A 133 7.78 -4.14 0.44
C SER A 133 8.89 -5.00 1.06
N ILE A 134 9.41 -5.98 0.35
CA ILE A 134 10.70 -6.61 0.71
C ILE A 134 11.82 -5.59 0.79
N SER A 135 11.74 -4.48 0.02
CA SER A 135 12.71 -3.37 0.08
C SER A 135 12.80 -2.70 1.45
N LYS A 136 11.90 -3.01 2.39
CA LYS A 136 12.02 -2.58 3.80
C LYS A 136 13.32 -3.05 4.48
N ALA A 137 13.92 -4.12 3.97
CA ALA A 137 15.21 -4.64 4.44
C ALA A 137 16.42 -3.90 3.84
N GLY A 138 16.19 -3.05 2.86
CA GLY A 138 17.19 -2.33 2.08
C GLY A 138 17.26 -2.83 0.64
N ASN A 139 17.38 -1.91 -0.31
CA ASN A 139 17.61 -2.23 -1.72
C ASN A 139 18.47 -1.14 -2.37
N ILE A 140 19.36 -1.54 -3.25
CA ILE A 140 20.28 -0.62 -3.94
C ILE A 140 19.48 0.43 -4.72
N GLY A 141 19.85 1.72 -4.54
CA GLY A 141 19.19 2.83 -5.22
C GLY A 141 17.83 3.24 -4.62
N GLN A 142 17.42 2.67 -3.50
CA GLN A 142 16.11 2.88 -2.88
C GLN A 142 16.17 3.42 -1.45
N SER A 143 17.14 4.29 -1.12
CA SER A 143 17.26 4.83 0.24
C SER A 143 15.96 5.48 0.75
N ASN A 144 15.27 6.25 -0.10
CA ASN A 144 13.98 6.87 0.20
C ASN A 144 12.85 5.83 0.31
N TYR A 145 12.74 4.94 -0.65
CA TYR A 145 11.68 3.93 -0.71
C TYR A 145 11.82 2.90 0.41
N SER A 146 13.04 2.38 0.65
CA SER A 146 13.31 1.43 1.73
C SER A 146 13.00 2.03 3.10
N ALA A 147 13.42 3.29 3.35
CA ALA A 147 13.11 3.99 4.59
C ALA A 147 11.60 4.13 4.80
N ALA A 148 10.84 4.54 3.75
CA ALA A 148 9.39 4.65 3.82
C ALA A 148 8.73 3.29 4.08
N LYS A 149 9.14 2.24 3.35
CA LYS A 149 8.55 0.90 3.48
C LYS A 149 8.90 0.19 4.79
N ALA A 150 10.07 0.47 5.37
CA ALA A 150 10.40 0.08 6.75
C ALA A 150 9.54 0.84 7.77
N GLY A 151 9.35 2.15 7.58
CA GLY A 151 8.51 2.99 8.44
C GLY A 151 7.06 2.51 8.49
N VAL A 152 6.44 2.20 7.35
CA VAL A 152 5.04 1.72 7.33
C VAL A 152 4.88 0.33 7.95
N ALA A 153 5.90 -0.53 7.86
CA ALA A 153 5.90 -1.81 8.57
C ALA A 153 5.98 -1.61 10.09
N ALA A 154 6.82 -0.67 10.56
CA ALA A 154 6.92 -0.32 11.97
C ALA A 154 5.63 0.33 12.50
N MET A 155 5.00 1.23 11.71
CA MET A 155 3.70 1.83 12.07
C MET A 155 2.62 0.76 12.27
N ALA A 156 2.57 -0.30 11.46
CA ALA A 156 1.60 -1.37 11.65
C ALA A 156 1.74 -2.05 13.02
N VAL A 157 2.96 -2.23 13.51
CA VAL A 157 3.23 -2.79 14.86
C VAL A 157 2.85 -1.82 15.96
N THR A 158 3.16 -0.53 15.79
CA THR A 158 2.85 0.52 16.76
C THR A 158 1.33 0.69 16.89
N TRP A 159 0.63 0.86 15.76
CA TRP A 159 -0.82 1.05 15.74
C TRP A 159 -1.59 -0.16 16.27
N ALA A 160 -1.09 -1.37 16.06
CA ALA A 160 -1.69 -2.56 16.67
C ALA A 160 -1.72 -2.50 18.20
N LYS A 161 -0.72 -1.85 18.84
CA LYS A 161 -0.66 -1.67 20.28
C LYS A 161 -1.51 -0.49 20.75
N GLU A 162 -1.43 0.64 20.05
CA GLU A 162 -2.12 1.88 20.42
C GLU A 162 -3.64 1.77 20.25
N LEU A 163 -4.09 1.08 19.20
CA LEU A 163 -5.50 1.03 18.79
C LEU A 163 -6.24 -0.21 19.30
N ALA A 164 -5.54 -1.20 19.87
CA ALA A 164 -6.15 -2.45 20.36
C ALA A 164 -7.31 -2.21 21.36
N ARG A 165 -7.18 -1.21 22.24
CA ARG A 165 -8.23 -0.86 23.21
C ARG A 165 -9.53 -0.38 22.57
N PHE A 166 -9.51 -0.02 21.29
CA PHE A 166 -10.68 0.38 20.49
C PHE A 166 -11.16 -0.75 19.57
N GLY A 167 -10.58 -1.95 19.67
CA GLY A 167 -10.91 -3.07 18.78
C GLY A 167 -10.39 -2.90 17.34
N ILE A 168 -9.42 -1.99 17.13
CA ILE A 168 -8.84 -1.75 15.81
C ILE A 168 -7.52 -2.51 15.70
N ARG A 169 -7.43 -3.39 14.70
CA ARG A 169 -6.23 -4.14 14.36
C ARG A 169 -5.36 -3.38 13.37
N SER A 170 -4.08 -3.69 13.31
CA SER A 170 -3.19 -3.16 12.29
C SER A 170 -2.17 -4.19 11.84
N ALA A 171 -1.92 -4.28 10.54
CA ALA A 171 -0.98 -5.24 9.97
C ALA A 171 -0.29 -4.64 8.73
N ALA A 172 0.75 -5.30 8.25
CA ALA A 172 1.37 -4.95 6.97
C ALA A 172 1.53 -6.19 6.07
N ILE A 173 1.58 -5.95 4.78
CA ILE A 173 1.99 -6.93 3.77
C ILE A 173 3.26 -6.39 3.11
N ALA A 174 4.27 -7.22 2.95
CA ALA A 174 5.52 -6.90 2.26
C ALA A 174 5.62 -7.73 0.97
N PRO A 175 5.11 -7.23 -0.16
CA PRO A 175 5.23 -7.91 -1.44
C PRO A 175 6.68 -7.97 -1.92
N GLY A 176 7.01 -9.04 -2.65
CA GLY A 176 8.16 -9.12 -3.52
C GLY A 176 7.88 -8.51 -4.89
N PHE A 177 8.42 -9.13 -5.94
CA PHE A 177 8.11 -8.72 -7.31
C PHE A 177 6.74 -9.27 -7.73
N ILE A 178 5.82 -8.34 -8.01
CA ILE A 178 4.44 -8.62 -8.41
C ILE A 178 4.22 -8.20 -9.85
N ALA A 179 3.58 -9.04 -10.65
CA ALA A 179 3.27 -8.83 -12.08
C ALA A 179 2.24 -7.71 -12.27
N THR A 180 2.65 -6.46 -12.04
CA THR A 180 1.85 -5.27 -12.30
C THR A 180 2.09 -4.76 -13.73
N GLU A 181 1.21 -3.90 -14.25
CA GLU A 181 1.38 -3.24 -15.55
C GLU A 181 2.76 -2.58 -15.71
N MET A 182 3.27 -1.96 -14.64
CA MET A 182 4.59 -1.34 -14.61
C MET A 182 5.71 -2.38 -14.82
N VAL A 183 5.61 -3.52 -14.18
CA VAL A 183 6.61 -4.59 -14.30
C VAL A 183 6.47 -5.30 -15.65
N ALA A 184 5.25 -5.53 -16.13
CA ALA A 184 4.99 -6.14 -17.45
C ALA A 184 5.56 -5.33 -18.63
N SER A 185 5.80 -4.02 -18.44
CA SER A 185 6.43 -3.16 -19.46
C SER A 185 7.97 -3.25 -19.50
N MET A 186 8.59 -4.01 -18.59
CA MET A 186 10.05 -4.21 -18.58
C MET A 186 10.48 -5.16 -19.71
N LYS A 187 11.77 -5.07 -20.10
CA LYS A 187 12.34 -5.98 -21.11
C LYS A 187 12.28 -7.42 -20.61
N PRO A 188 11.96 -8.39 -21.52
CA PRO A 188 11.86 -9.82 -21.16
C PRO A 188 13.08 -10.36 -20.40
N GLU A 189 14.29 -9.98 -20.82
CA GLU A 189 15.55 -10.37 -20.16
C GLU A 189 15.64 -9.92 -18.69
N VAL A 190 15.11 -8.72 -18.39
CA VAL A 190 15.07 -8.17 -17.03
C VAL A 190 14.08 -8.97 -16.18
N LEU A 191 12.90 -9.28 -16.75
CA LEU A 191 11.87 -10.09 -16.08
C LEU A 191 12.38 -11.50 -15.79
N GLU A 192 13.07 -12.12 -16.75
CA GLU A 192 13.67 -13.45 -16.57
C GLU A 192 14.70 -13.45 -15.44
N ASN A 193 15.57 -12.42 -15.40
CA ASN A 193 16.57 -12.29 -14.34
C ASN A 193 15.93 -12.07 -12.95
N ILE A 194 14.86 -11.27 -12.88
CA ILE A 194 14.07 -11.11 -11.66
C ILE A 194 13.50 -12.46 -11.20
N CYS A 195 12.86 -13.20 -12.10
CA CYS A 195 12.27 -14.50 -11.78
C CYS A 195 13.32 -15.53 -11.32
N LYS A 196 14.52 -15.56 -11.93
CA LYS A 196 15.61 -16.42 -11.49
C LYS A 196 16.08 -16.15 -10.05
N GLY A 197 15.93 -14.91 -9.59
CA GLY A 197 16.25 -14.53 -8.20
C GLY A 197 15.18 -14.96 -7.19
N VAL A 198 13.97 -15.28 -7.64
CA VAL A 198 12.88 -15.71 -6.77
C VAL A 198 12.89 -17.24 -6.63
N PRO A 199 12.93 -17.81 -5.42
CA PRO A 199 12.91 -19.27 -5.22
C PRO A 199 11.77 -20.00 -5.93
N LEU A 200 10.58 -19.39 -6.00
CA LEU A 200 9.44 -19.93 -6.76
C LEU A 200 9.55 -19.72 -8.28
N ASN A 201 10.65 -19.14 -8.80
CA ASN A 201 10.93 -18.90 -10.22
C ASN A 201 9.81 -18.16 -10.98
N ARG A 202 9.05 -17.33 -10.30
CA ARG A 202 8.01 -16.49 -10.90
C ARG A 202 7.79 -15.23 -10.08
N MET A 203 7.16 -14.25 -10.67
CA MET A 203 6.56 -13.13 -9.94
C MET A 203 5.27 -13.57 -9.25
N GLY A 204 4.88 -12.85 -8.21
CA GLY A 204 3.56 -12.97 -7.61
C GLY A 204 2.50 -12.30 -8.50
N GLU A 205 1.30 -12.82 -8.48
CA GLU A 205 0.16 -12.20 -9.13
C GLU A 205 -0.50 -11.16 -8.22
N PRO A 206 -1.01 -10.01 -8.75
CA PRO A 206 -1.69 -9.00 -7.94
C PRO A 206 -2.84 -9.56 -7.09
N ALA A 207 -3.54 -10.59 -7.58
CA ALA A 207 -4.60 -11.28 -6.85
C ALA A 207 -4.09 -12.04 -5.62
N GLU A 208 -2.83 -12.48 -5.59
CA GLU A 208 -2.25 -13.15 -4.42
C GLU A 208 -2.10 -12.15 -3.26
N ILE A 209 -1.76 -10.90 -3.55
CA ILE A 209 -1.75 -9.82 -2.54
C ILE A 209 -3.19 -9.54 -2.07
N GLY A 210 -4.18 -9.56 -2.98
CA GLY A 210 -5.59 -9.43 -2.64
C GLY A 210 -6.06 -10.53 -1.67
N LYS A 211 -5.61 -11.77 -1.86
CA LYS A 211 -5.91 -12.89 -0.94
C LYS A 211 -5.29 -12.68 0.44
N ALA A 212 -4.07 -12.13 0.51
CA ALA A 212 -3.44 -11.80 1.79
C ALA A 212 -4.19 -10.67 2.52
N VAL A 213 -4.71 -9.66 1.80
CA VAL A 213 -5.58 -8.63 2.38
C VAL A 213 -6.85 -9.28 2.94
N ALA A 214 -7.54 -10.13 2.17
CA ALA A 214 -8.75 -10.82 2.61
C ALA A 214 -8.47 -11.69 3.85
N TYR A 215 -7.36 -12.43 3.88
CA TYR A 215 -6.93 -13.20 5.05
C TYR A 215 -6.80 -12.33 6.30
N ILE A 216 -6.14 -11.15 6.21
CA ILE A 216 -6.00 -10.24 7.35
C ILE A 216 -7.36 -9.72 7.81
N VAL A 217 -8.25 -9.39 6.87
CA VAL A 217 -9.61 -8.91 7.18
C VAL A 217 -10.39 -9.97 7.95
N GLU A 218 -10.37 -11.22 7.50
CA GLU A 218 -11.12 -12.35 8.06
C GLU A 218 -10.50 -12.93 9.34
N SER A 219 -9.24 -12.61 9.65
CA SER A 219 -8.49 -13.22 10.76
C SER A 219 -8.42 -12.28 11.97
N ASP A 220 -9.40 -12.33 12.84
CA ASP A 220 -9.55 -11.41 14.00
C ASP A 220 -8.39 -11.47 15.01
N TYR A 221 -7.66 -12.57 15.06
CA TYR A 221 -6.49 -12.72 15.95
C TYR A 221 -5.17 -12.27 15.31
N PHE A 222 -5.21 -11.77 14.05
CA PHE A 222 -4.01 -11.31 13.34
C PHE A 222 -3.85 -9.79 13.47
N THR A 223 -2.82 -9.35 14.22
CA THR A 223 -2.48 -7.93 14.38
C THR A 223 -0.99 -7.74 14.72
N GLY A 224 -0.43 -6.58 14.42
CA GLY A 224 0.95 -6.21 14.73
C GLY A 224 2.00 -7.06 14.01
N ARG A 225 1.69 -7.60 12.85
CA ARG A 225 2.58 -8.48 12.08
C ARG A 225 2.69 -8.04 10.62
N VAL A 226 3.76 -8.49 9.98
CA VAL A 226 4.04 -8.30 8.55
C VAL A 226 3.97 -9.66 7.87
N ILE A 227 3.15 -9.79 6.83
CA ILE A 227 3.13 -10.95 5.94
C ILE A 227 4.08 -10.66 4.77
N GLU A 228 5.11 -11.46 4.59
CA GLU A 228 6.01 -11.39 3.44
C GLU A 228 5.45 -12.27 2.31
N MET A 229 5.12 -11.65 1.16
CA MET A 229 4.55 -12.29 -0.03
C MET A 229 5.54 -12.10 -1.20
N ASP A 230 6.65 -12.84 -1.16
CA ASP A 230 7.84 -12.57 -1.96
C ASP A 230 8.36 -13.78 -2.75
N GLY A 231 7.66 -14.92 -2.69
CA GLY A 231 8.10 -16.16 -3.34
C GLY A 231 9.38 -16.75 -2.75
N GLY A 232 9.77 -16.33 -1.54
CA GLY A 232 10.98 -16.73 -0.84
C GLY A 232 12.20 -15.83 -1.13
N LEU A 233 12.04 -14.75 -1.89
CA LEU A 233 13.11 -13.81 -2.19
C LEU A 233 13.56 -13.05 -0.93
N ARG A 234 14.87 -12.94 -0.74
CA ARG A 234 15.51 -12.07 0.27
C ARG A 234 16.39 -11.04 -0.43
N LEU A 235 16.30 -9.77 -0.03
CA LEU A 235 17.17 -8.68 -0.49
C LEU A 235 18.37 -8.52 0.44
#